data_b1c478e2c93abadebc193c5b3177df6f
#
_entry.id   b1c478e2c93abadebc193c5b3177df6f
#
_cell.length_a   1.000
_cell.length_b   1.000
_cell.length_c   1.000
_cell.angle_alpha   90.00
_cell.angle_beta   90.00
_cell.angle_gamma   90.00
#
_symmetry.space_group_name_H-M   'P 1'
#
loop_
_entity.id
_entity.type
_entity.pdbx_description
1 polymer ?
#
loop_
_entity_poly.entity_id
_entity_poly.type
_entity_poly.pdbx_seq_one_letter_code
_entity_poly.pdbx_strand_id
1 'polypeptide(L)'
;MSTTENLVELEHLTKRFAVKQGVFARGKVEVRAVEDVSLTVRPGETLGIVGESGCGKSTTARLILRLLDPTSGTIRFEGRDISKLSQRTLRPLRREMQMIFQDPYSSLNPRKTVGQIVGQPFAIHGQKNAKTRVQELLETVGLSPEHYNRYPHEFSGGQRQRIGVARALALSPKLIVCDEPVSALDVSIQAQVLNLLRNLQKDFNLTYVFISHDLSVIRQIADRIAVMYLGRIVEIGDSESIYEHPKHPYTAALLSAVPRPTTGGRARIVLSGDVPSPVYPPSACVFHPRCPRFHEGHCDVETPPLRELSPGHAAACHYPLEKWPMTDDEIRQAEGAERADRPHLEGTAHEL
;
A
#
# COMPACT_ATOMS: atom_id res chain seq x y z
N MET A 1 -17.84 -0.56 -27.67
CA MET A 1 -16.79 -0.09 -26.74
C MET A 1 -16.65 -1.17 -25.68
N SER A 2 -15.54 -1.91 -25.66
CA SER A 2 -15.30 -2.91 -24.60
C SER A 2 -15.14 -2.15 -23.29
N THR A 3 -16.12 -2.27 -22.40
CA THR A 3 -15.99 -1.80 -21.01
C THR A 3 -14.95 -2.69 -20.37
N THR A 4 -13.72 -2.20 -20.23
CA THR A 4 -12.71 -2.87 -19.43
C THR A 4 -13.24 -2.93 -18.01
N GLU A 5 -13.42 -4.13 -17.49
CA GLU A 5 -13.96 -4.40 -16.16
C GLU A 5 -13.06 -3.80 -15.06
N ASN A 6 -11.76 -3.66 -15.35
CA ASN A 6 -10.74 -3.14 -14.43
C ASN A 6 -10.04 -1.88 -14.98
N LEU A 7 -9.79 -0.91 -14.10
CA LEU A 7 -9.00 0.28 -14.42
C LEU A 7 -7.50 -0.04 -14.42
N VAL A 8 -7.05 -0.83 -13.43
CA VAL A 8 -5.66 -1.29 -13.30
C VAL A 8 -5.65 -2.80 -13.17
N GLU A 9 -4.72 -3.45 -13.86
CA GLU A 9 -4.44 -4.88 -13.71
C GLU A 9 -2.95 -5.10 -13.56
N LEU A 10 -2.57 -5.84 -12.54
CA LEU A 10 -1.21 -6.33 -12.33
C LEU A 10 -1.21 -7.84 -12.47
N GLU A 11 -0.32 -8.38 -13.30
CA GLU A 11 -0.17 -9.81 -13.51
C GLU A 11 1.27 -10.21 -13.28
N HIS A 12 1.50 -11.09 -12.29
CA HIS A 12 2.81 -11.64 -11.93
C HIS A 12 3.90 -10.58 -11.79
N LEU A 13 3.54 -9.42 -11.21
CA LEU A 13 4.40 -8.26 -11.14
C LEU A 13 5.55 -8.51 -10.17
N THR A 14 6.78 -8.30 -10.64
CA THR A 14 7.99 -8.49 -9.83
C THR A 14 8.90 -7.28 -9.95
N LYS A 15 9.48 -6.86 -8.81
CA LYS A 15 10.53 -5.86 -8.75
C LYS A 15 11.65 -6.26 -7.83
N ARG A 16 12.83 -6.37 -8.41
CA ARG A 16 14.08 -6.66 -7.70
C ARG A 16 15.04 -5.51 -7.88
N PHE A 17 15.73 -5.15 -6.80
CA PHE A 17 16.77 -4.12 -6.82
C PHE A 17 18.12 -4.77 -6.57
N ALA A 18 19.07 -4.56 -7.49
CA ALA A 18 20.45 -5.00 -7.31
C ALA A 18 21.17 -4.03 -6.35
N VAL A 19 21.66 -4.53 -5.23
CA VAL A 19 22.43 -3.78 -4.23
C VAL A 19 23.86 -4.33 -4.20
N LYS A 20 24.85 -3.44 -4.21
CA LYS A 20 26.25 -3.83 -4.05
C LYS A 20 26.53 -4.09 -2.56
N GLN A 21 27.06 -5.24 -2.21
CA GLN A 21 27.54 -5.54 -0.86
C GLN A 21 28.90 -4.83 -0.63
N GLY A 22 28.87 -3.60 -0.09
CA GLY A 22 30.09 -2.89 0.30
C GLY A 22 31.01 -2.46 -0.86
N VAL A 23 32.02 -1.65 -0.52
CA VAL A 23 32.96 -1.08 -1.51
C VAL A 23 33.91 -2.14 -2.09
N PHE A 24 34.15 -3.25 -1.38
CA PHE A 24 35.07 -4.32 -1.75
C PHE A 24 34.43 -5.67 -2.10
N ALA A 25 33.10 -5.82 -1.95
CA ALA A 25 32.43 -7.08 -2.23
C ALA A 25 32.12 -7.26 -3.73
N ARG A 26 32.58 -8.36 -4.33
CA ARG A 26 32.36 -8.73 -5.74
C ARG A 26 30.95 -9.28 -6.04
N GLY A 27 30.03 -9.35 -5.05
CA GLY A 27 28.67 -9.90 -5.20
C GLY A 27 27.60 -8.82 -5.39
N LYS A 28 26.65 -9.05 -6.30
CA LYS A 28 25.38 -8.30 -6.34
C LYS A 28 24.36 -9.12 -5.55
N VAL A 29 23.73 -8.48 -4.60
CA VAL A 29 22.59 -9.06 -3.84
C VAL A 29 21.33 -8.41 -4.35
N GLU A 30 20.26 -9.19 -4.50
CA GLU A 30 18.98 -8.67 -4.97
C GLU A 30 17.99 -8.52 -3.80
N VAL A 31 17.46 -7.33 -3.62
CA VAL A 31 16.33 -7.07 -2.73
C VAL A 31 15.04 -7.36 -3.49
N ARG A 32 14.27 -8.34 -3.03
CA ARG A 32 12.96 -8.73 -3.61
C ARG A 32 11.88 -7.84 -3.02
N ALA A 33 11.71 -6.64 -3.59
CA ALA A 33 10.77 -5.66 -3.06
C ALA A 33 9.31 -5.96 -3.43
N VAL A 34 9.06 -6.55 -4.59
CA VAL A 34 7.76 -7.05 -5.05
C VAL A 34 8.02 -8.37 -5.76
N GLU A 35 7.29 -9.40 -5.41
CA GLU A 35 7.49 -10.75 -5.92
C GLU A 35 6.15 -11.41 -6.24
N ASP A 36 5.89 -11.58 -7.53
CA ASP A 36 4.71 -12.28 -8.06
C ASP A 36 3.36 -11.70 -7.60
N VAL A 37 3.22 -10.37 -7.67
CA VAL A 37 1.99 -9.68 -7.28
C VAL A 37 1.01 -9.63 -8.45
N SER A 38 -0.19 -10.20 -8.24
CA SER A 38 -1.33 -10.10 -9.14
C SER A 38 -2.51 -9.49 -8.40
N LEU A 39 -3.09 -8.42 -8.93
CA LEU A 39 -4.28 -7.76 -8.40
C LEU A 39 -4.96 -6.91 -9.46
N THR A 40 -6.22 -6.58 -9.20
CA THR A 40 -7.03 -5.69 -10.05
C THR A 40 -7.60 -4.54 -9.23
N VAL A 41 -7.80 -3.39 -9.89
CA VAL A 41 -8.50 -2.23 -9.33
C VAL A 41 -9.63 -1.85 -10.25
N ARG A 42 -10.85 -1.79 -9.73
CA ARG A 42 -12.06 -1.45 -10.51
C ARG A 42 -12.22 0.07 -10.59
N PRO A 43 -12.87 0.60 -11.64
CA PRO A 43 -13.21 2.02 -11.69
C PRO A 43 -14.08 2.43 -10.49
N GLY A 44 -13.75 3.57 -9.86
CA GLY A 44 -14.52 4.13 -8.74
C GLY A 44 -14.30 3.45 -7.38
N GLU A 45 -13.52 2.34 -7.31
CA GLU A 45 -13.23 1.70 -6.02
C GLU A 45 -12.00 2.31 -5.32
N THR A 46 -11.92 2.09 -4.02
CA THR A 46 -10.70 2.25 -3.22
C THR A 46 -10.13 0.88 -2.87
N LEU A 47 -8.99 0.51 -3.46
CA LEU A 47 -8.20 -0.64 -3.04
C LEU A 47 -7.20 -0.22 -1.97
N GLY A 48 -7.36 -0.72 -0.74
CA GLY A 48 -6.38 -0.57 0.34
C GLY A 48 -5.24 -1.57 0.20
N ILE A 49 -3.98 -1.14 0.32
CA ILE A 49 -2.81 -2.03 0.44
C ILE A 49 -2.19 -1.84 1.81
N VAL A 50 -2.19 -2.89 2.62
CA VAL A 50 -1.72 -2.87 4.01
C VAL A 50 -0.59 -3.86 4.25
N GLY A 51 0.18 -3.66 5.31
CA GLY A 51 1.27 -4.53 5.74
C GLY A 51 2.33 -3.77 6.52
N GLU A 52 3.27 -4.50 7.12
CA GLU A 52 4.38 -3.92 7.90
C GLU A 52 5.27 -3.00 7.05
N SER A 53 6.03 -2.11 7.71
CA SER A 53 6.99 -1.25 7.02
C SER A 53 8.02 -2.07 6.24
N GLY A 54 8.38 -1.63 5.03
CA GLY A 54 9.34 -2.33 4.19
C GLY A 54 8.80 -3.55 3.43
N CYS A 55 7.53 -3.95 3.57
CA CYS A 55 6.97 -5.12 2.86
C CYS A 55 6.73 -4.92 1.36
N GLY A 56 7.02 -3.73 0.77
CA GLY A 56 6.93 -3.49 -0.68
C GLY A 56 5.76 -2.60 -1.13
N LYS A 57 4.91 -2.09 -0.25
CA LYS A 57 3.71 -1.27 -0.57
C LYS A 57 4.04 -0.06 -1.46
N SER A 58 4.94 0.82 -1.01
CA SER A 58 5.32 2.02 -1.78
C SER A 58 6.04 1.68 -3.09
N THR A 59 6.72 0.53 -3.15
CA THR A 59 7.30 0.03 -4.40
C THR A 59 6.19 -0.36 -5.38
N THR A 60 5.16 -1.08 -4.91
CA THR A 60 3.98 -1.45 -5.71
C THR A 60 3.25 -0.20 -6.21
N ALA A 61 3.05 0.82 -5.36
CA ALA A 61 2.49 2.12 -5.75
C ALA A 61 3.23 2.75 -6.93
N ARG A 62 4.55 2.80 -6.84
CA ARG A 62 5.40 3.39 -7.88
C ARG A 62 5.44 2.56 -9.17
N LEU A 63 5.28 1.24 -9.07
CA LEU A 63 5.15 0.35 -10.23
C LEU A 63 3.82 0.58 -10.95
N ILE A 64 2.70 0.67 -10.25
CA ILE A 64 1.37 0.97 -10.80
C ILE A 64 1.43 2.23 -11.67
N LEU A 65 2.08 3.29 -11.17
CA LEU A 65 2.24 4.56 -11.88
C LEU A 65 3.38 4.57 -12.89
N ARG A 66 4.08 3.44 -13.09
CA ARG A 66 5.28 3.36 -13.93
C ARG A 66 6.31 4.47 -13.62
N LEU A 67 6.43 4.81 -12.31
CA LEU A 67 7.55 5.61 -11.78
C LEU A 67 8.80 4.74 -11.58
N LEU A 68 8.60 3.43 -11.44
CA LEU A 68 9.62 2.39 -11.46
C LEU A 68 9.29 1.40 -12.58
N ASP A 69 10.33 0.94 -13.26
CA ASP A 69 10.20 -0.13 -14.26
C ASP A 69 10.10 -1.49 -13.54
N PRO A 70 9.15 -2.36 -13.91
CA PRO A 70 9.10 -3.72 -13.38
C PRO A 70 10.31 -4.54 -13.84
N THR A 71 10.70 -5.53 -13.04
CA THR A 71 11.69 -6.53 -13.44
C THR A 71 11.04 -7.56 -14.37
N SER A 72 9.81 -7.98 -14.04
CA SER A 72 8.96 -8.85 -14.87
C SER A 72 7.49 -8.65 -14.53
N GLY A 73 6.61 -9.29 -15.28
CA GLY A 73 5.16 -9.16 -15.15
C GLY A 73 4.56 -8.05 -16.00
N THR A 74 3.24 -7.91 -15.91
CA THR A 74 2.46 -6.99 -16.75
C THR A 74 1.71 -5.98 -15.89
N ILE A 75 1.65 -4.73 -16.35
CA ILE A 75 0.84 -3.66 -15.78
C ILE A 75 -0.07 -3.17 -16.90
N ARG A 76 -1.40 -3.28 -16.73
CA ARG A 76 -2.37 -2.69 -17.65
C ARG A 76 -3.10 -1.54 -16.99
N PHE A 77 -3.33 -0.49 -17.75
CA PHE A 77 -4.17 0.64 -17.41
C PHE A 77 -5.24 0.80 -18.49
N GLU A 78 -6.51 0.70 -18.12
CA GLU A 78 -7.65 0.66 -19.06
C GLU A 78 -7.46 -0.40 -20.17
N GLY A 79 -7.01 -1.60 -19.79
CA GLY A 79 -6.73 -2.70 -20.71
C GLY A 79 -5.45 -2.55 -21.56
N ARG A 80 -4.81 -1.38 -21.56
CA ARG A 80 -3.57 -1.13 -22.28
C ARG A 80 -2.35 -1.56 -21.48
N ASP A 81 -1.52 -2.44 -22.03
CA ASP A 81 -0.22 -2.78 -21.43
C ASP A 81 0.72 -1.57 -21.44
N ILE A 82 1.12 -1.14 -20.23
CA ILE A 82 2.03 -0.03 -20.00
C ILE A 82 3.41 -0.47 -19.49
N SER A 83 3.63 -1.79 -19.31
CA SER A 83 4.80 -2.37 -18.62
C SER A 83 6.13 -1.94 -19.25
N LYS A 84 6.19 -1.82 -20.57
CA LYS A 84 7.41 -1.54 -21.33
C LYS A 84 7.37 -0.22 -22.09
N LEU A 85 6.35 0.62 -21.88
CA LEU A 85 6.24 1.89 -22.57
C LEU A 85 7.38 2.84 -22.18
N SER A 86 7.90 3.57 -23.16
CA SER A 86 8.88 4.63 -22.93
C SER A 86 8.29 5.78 -22.11
N GLN A 87 9.14 6.54 -21.43
CA GLN A 87 8.71 7.72 -20.65
C GLN A 87 7.94 8.74 -21.52
N ARG A 88 8.30 8.85 -22.80
CA ARG A 88 7.63 9.73 -23.77
C ARG A 88 6.20 9.27 -24.05
N THR A 89 6.01 7.97 -24.22
CA THR A 89 4.69 7.36 -24.46
C THR A 89 3.82 7.33 -23.20
N LEU A 90 4.42 7.23 -22.01
CA LEU A 90 3.72 7.29 -20.71
C LEU A 90 3.23 8.70 -20.34
N ARG A 91 3.87 9.76 -20.88
CA ARG A 91 3.55 11.14 -20.51
C ARG A 91 2.07 11.53 -20.66
N PRO A 92 1.36 11.18 -21.73
CA PRO A 92 -0.08 11.41 -21.85
C PRO A 92 -0.89 10.66 -20.80
N LEU A 93 -0.56 9.38 -20.53
CA LEU A 93 -1.26 8.54 -19.55
C LEU A 93 -1.09 9.03 -18.12
N ARG A 94 0.04 9.68 -17.79
CA ARG A 94 0.27 10.27 -16.48
C ARG A 94 -0.68 11.42 -16.12
N ARG A 95 -1.42 11.95 -17.07
CA ARG A 95 -2.51 12.89 -16.77
C ARG A 95 -3.63 12.19 -16.02
N GLU A 96 -3.86 10.93 -16.35
CA GLU A 96 -4.96 10.12 -15.84
C GLU A 96 -4.57 9.34 -14.58
N MET A 97 -3.26 9.27 -14.26
CA MET A 97 -2.71 8.58 -13.10
C MET A 97 -1.87 9.54 -12.27
N GLN A 98 -2.27 9.83 -11.05
CA GLN A 98 -1.59 10.79 -10.17
C GLN A 98 -1.19 10.15 -8.84
N MET A 99 -0.35 10.84 -8.07
CA MET A 99 0.13 10.36 -6.78
C MET A 99 0.01 11.43 -5.69
N ILE A 100 -0.48 11.02 -4.53
CA ILE A 100 -0.37 11.76 -3.28
C ILE A 100 0.72 11.09 -2.45
N PHE A 101 1.75 11.83 -2.09
CA PHE A 101 2.95 11.32 -1.40
C PHE A 101 2.77 11.31 0.12
N GLN A 102 3.54 10.46 0.77
CA GLN A 102 3.55 10.21 2.21
C GLN A 102 3.87 11.47 3.04
N ASP A 103 4.88 12.22 2.64
CA ASP A 103 5.32 13.40 3.38
C ASP A 103 4.93 14.69 2.64
N PRO A 104 3.96 15.46 3.19
CA PRO A 104 3.56 16.72 2.61
C PRO A 104 4.66 17.79 2.67
N TYR A 105 5.66 17.66 3.56
CA TYR A 105 6.75 18.60 3.68
C TYR A 105 7.76 18.44 2.53
N SER A 106 8.18 17.22 2.25
CA SER A 106 9.16 16.94 1.18
C SER A 106 8.54 16.96 -0.21
N SER A 107 7.22 16.72 -0.32
CA SER A 107 6.51 16.66 -1.60
C SER A 107 6.21 18.03 -2.22
N LEU A 108 6.24 19.12 -1.44
CA LEU A 108 5.98 20.48 -1.89
C LEU A 108 7.30 21.27 -1.91
N ASN A 109 7.65 21.85 -3.07
CA ASN A 109 8.85 22.68 -3.17
C ASN A 109 8.67 23.96 -2.34
N PRO A 110 9.46 24.18 -1.26
CA PRO A 110 9.26 25.31 -0.34
C PRO A 110 9.55 26.68 -0.97
N ARG A 111 10.21 26.70 -2.13
CA ARG A 111 10.55 27.93 -2.88
C ARG A 111 9.47 28.35 -3.86
N LYS A 112 8.41 27.55 -4.02
CA LYS A 112 7.28 27.85 -4.91
C LYS A 112 6.05 28.23 -4.11
N THR A 113 5.24 29.14 -4.65
CA THR A 113 3.93 29.44 -4.08
C THR A 113 2.97 28.27 -4.30
N VAL A 114 1.88 28.23 -3.52
CA VAL A 114 0.80 27.24 -3.67
C VAL A 114 0.25 27.24 -5.10
N GLY A 115 0.03 28.42 -5.68
CA GLY A 115 -0.42 28.56 -7.07
C GLY A 115 0.54 27.94 -8.09
N GLN A 116 1.86 28.09 -7.87
CA GLN A 116 2.88 27.46 -8.72
C GLN A 116 2.94 25.94 -8.54
N ILE A 117 2.71 25.43 -7.31
CA ILE A 117 2.73 24.00 -7.00
C ILE A 117 1.51 23.31 -7.63
N VAL A 118 0.30 23.80 -7.36
CA VAL A 118 -0.95 23.22 -7.89
C VAL A 118 -1.05 23.45 -9.39
N GLY A 119 -0.51 24.57 -9.90
CA GLY A 119 -0.48 24.89 -11.32
C GLY A 119 0.59 24.15 -12.12
N GLN A 120 1.56 23.50 -11.48
CA GLN A 120 2.68 22.82 -12.16
C GLN A 120 2.22 21.74 -13.16
N PRO A 121 1.25 20.85 -12.85
CA PRO A 121 0.73 19.87 -13.82
C PRO A 121 0.19 20.55 -15.10
N PHE A 122 -0.54 21.64 -14.97
CA PHE A 122 -1.06 22.39 -16.13
C PHE A 122 0.07 22.90 -17.04
N ALA A 123 1.11 23.48 -16.42
CA ALA A 123 2.28 23.99 -17.16
C ALA A 123 3.04 22.87 -17.89
N ILE A 124 3.25 21.71 -17.24
CA ILE A 124 3.92 20.55 -17.84
C ILE A 124 3.15 20.04 -19.07
N HIS A 125 1.82 20.11 -19.06
CA HIS A 125 0.95 19.68 -20.15
C HIS A 125 0.54 20.82 -21.10
N GLY A 126 1.23 21.97 -21.06
CA GLY A 126 1.07 23.05 -22.02
C GLY A 126 -0.22 23.87 -21.85
N GLN A 127 -0.93 23.75 -20.74
CA GLN A 127 -2.11 24.52 -20.43
C GLN A 127 -1.70 25.86 -19.79
N LYS A 128 -1.98 26.96 -20.49
CA LYS A 128 -1.67 28.33 -20.03
C LYS A 128 -2.84 28.91 -19.23
N ASN A 129 -2.59 29.96 -18.43
CA ASN A 129 -3.59 30.74 -17.69
C ASN A 129 -4.45 29.91 -16.73
N ALA A 130 -3.83 28.99 -15.99
CA ALA A 130 -4.54 28.10 -15.08
C ALA A 130 -4.87 28.72 -13.71
N LYS A 131 -4.73 30.05 -13.51
CA LYS A 131 -4.92 30.70 -12.18
C LYS A 131 -6.31 30.42 -11.62
N THR A 132 -7.35 30.66 -12.39
CA THR A 132 -8.75 30.44 -11.96
C THR A 132 -8.99 28.99 -11.60
N ARG A 133 -8.52 28.05 -12.44
CA ARG A 133 -8.64 26.61 -12.18
C ARG A 133 -7.89 26.17 -10.92
N VAL A 134 -6.74 26.78 -10.64
CA VAL A 134 -5.99 26.52 -9.40
C VAL A 134 -6.77 27.04 -8.19
N GLN A 135 -7.39 28.21 -8.29
CA GLN A 135 -8.22 28.78 -7.23
C GLN A 135 -9.46 27.91 -6.95
N GLU A 136 -10.14 27.44 -7.99
CA GLU A 136 -11.25 26.46 -7.88
C GLU A 136 -10.81 25.15 -7.22
N LEU A 137 -9.62 24.64 -7.55
CA LEU A 137 -9.06 23.44 -6.92
C LEU A 137 -8.73 23.66 -5.43
N LEU A 138 -8.28 24.87 -5.06
CA LEU A 138 -8.07 25.21 -3.65
C LEU A 138 -9.39 25.20 -2.88
N GLU A 139 -10.45 25.78 -3.43
CA GLU A 139 -11.80 25.72 -2.84
C GLU A 139 -12.31 24.29 -2.72
N THR A 140 -12.13 23.48 -3.75
CA THR A 140 -12.51 22.05 -3.77
C THR A 140 -11.90 21.27 -2.62
N VAL A 141 -10.66 21.60 -2.21
CA VAL A 141 -10.02 20.94 -1.07
C VAL A 141 -10.22 21.70 0.26
N GLY A 142 -11.09 22.70 0.30
CA GLY A 142 -11.42 23.48 1.50
C GLY A 142 -10.34 24.47 1.91
N LEU A 143 -9.59 25.03 0.94
CA LEU A 143 -8.63 26.12 1.14
C LEU A 143 -9.14 27.40 0.48
N SER A 144 -8.77 28.58 1.03
CA SER A 144 -9.12 29.86 0.40
C SER A 144 -8.40 30.06 -0.93
N PRO A 145 -9.07 30.55 -1.98
CA PRO A 145 -8.45 30.96 -3.25
C PRO A 145 -7.33 32.00 -3.09
N GLU A 146 -7.39 32.82 -2.04
CA GLU A 146 -6.38 33.83 -1.70
C GLU A 146 -5.04 33.20 -1.30
N HIS A 147 -5.04 31.92 -0.90
CA HIS A 147 -3.82 31.17 -0.58
C HIS A 147 -2.91 30.94 -1.80
N TYR A 148 -3.34 31.30 -3.01
CA TYR A 148 -2.59 31.12 -4.26
C TYR A 148 -1.16 31.66 -4.19
N ASN A 149 -0.95 32.83 -3.56
CA ASN A 149 0.36 33.47 -3.48
C ASN A 149 1.19 33.11 -2.26
N ARG A 150 0.64 32.32 -1.32
CA ARG A 150 1.33 31.89 -0.10
C ARG A 150 2.31 30.75 -0.37
N TYR A 151 3.27 30.58 0.53
CA TYR A 151 4.27 29.51 0.50
C TYR A 151 3.88 28.34 1.40
N PRO A 152 4.33 27.10 1.12
CA PRO A 152 4.01 25.92 1.92
C PRO A 152 4.31 26.04 3.41
N HIS A 153 5.38 26.76 3.79
CA HIS A 153 5.77 26.90 5.20
C HIS A 153 4.77 27.72 6.03
N GLU A 154 3.86 28.47 5.40
CA GLU A 154 2.81 29.25 6.06
C GLU A 154 1.57 28.42 6.41
N PHE A 155 1.57 27.10 6.13
CA PHE A 155 0.44 26.20 6.29
C PHE A 155 0.71 25.09 7.32
N SER A 156 -0.37 24.65 8.00
CA SER A 156 -0.33 23.44 8.84
C SER A 156 -0.08 22.17 8.02
N GLY A 157 0.29 21.06 8.67
CA GLY A 157 0.49 19.76 8.00
C GLY A 157 -0.74 19.31 7.20
N GLY A 158 -1.92 19.41 7.79
CA GLY A 158 -3.18 19.07 7.11
C GLY A 158 -3.51 19.98 5.92
N GLN A 159 -3.22 21.27 6.02
CA GLN A 159 -3.39 22.20 4.89
C GLN A 159 -2.39 21.91 3.76
N ARG A 160 -1.14 21.57 4.08
CA ARG A 160 -0.16 21.12 3.08
C ARG A 160 -0.60 19.83 2.38
N GLN A 161 -1.18 18.91 3.12
CA GLN A 161 -1.73 17.68 2.53
C GLN A 161 -2.86 18.03 1.54
N ARG A 162 -3.77 18.95 1.88
CA ARG A 162 -4.82 19.44 0.98
C ARG A 162 -4.25 20.11 -0.28
N ILE A 163 -3.12 20.82 -0.19
CA ILE A 163 -2.41 21.37 -1.35
C ILE A 163 -1.88 20.22 -2.24
N GLY A 164 -1.34 19.16 -1.63
CA GLY A 164 -0.92 17.94 -2.34
C GLY A 164 -2.07 17.25 -3.07
N VAL A 165 -3.25 17.17 -2.42
CA VAL A 165 -4.49 16.66 -3.03
C VAL A 165 -4.94 17.53 -4.19
N ALA A 166 -4.98 18.86 -4.03
CA ALA A 166 -5.33 19.80 -5.11
C ALA A 166 -4.40 19.65 -6.32
N ARG A 167 -3.10 19.49 -6.09
CA ARG A 167 -2.13 19.23 -7.16
C ARG A 167 -2.42 17.92 -7.90
N ALA A 168 -2.77 16.86 -7.19
CA ALA A 168 -3.11 15.56 -7.81
C ALA A 168 -4.39 15.65 -8.65
N LEU A 169 -5.36 16.44 -8.25
CA LEU A 169 -6.63 16.67 -8.97
C LEU A 169 -6.49 17.54 -10.24
N ALA A 170 -5.38 18.28 -10.38
CA ALA A 170 -5.23 19.32 -11.39
C ALA A 170 -5.55 18.90 -12.83
N LEU A 171 -5.26 17.64 -13.19
CA LEU A 171 -5.46 17.11 -14.54
C LEU A 171 -6.70 16.22 -14.67
N SER A 172 -7.60 16.23 -13.68
CA SER A 172 -8.79 15.37 -13.62
C SER A 172 -8.44 13.88 -13.84
N PRO A 173 -7.64 13.28 -12.95
CA PRO A 173 -7.19 11.90 -13.09
C PRO A 173 -8.34 10.91 -12.91
N LYS A 174 -8.16 9.70 -13.44
CA LYS A 174 -9.03 8.54 -13.17
C LYS A 174 -8.54 7.74 -11.96
N LEU A 175 -7.20 7.72 -11.75
CA LEU A 175 -6.52 6.99 -10.69
C LEU A 175 -5.66 7.93 -9.86
N ILE A 176 -5.80 7.84 -8.54
CA ILE A 176 -4.87 8.46 -7.61
C ILE A 176 -4.30 7.39 -6.68
N VAL A 177 -2.99 7.22 -6.68
CA VAL A 177 -2.28 6.38 -5.72
C VAL A 177 -1.90 7.23 -4.51
N CYS A 178 -2.41 6.88 -3.33
CA CYS A 178 -2.17 7.55 -2.07
C CYS A 178 -1.14 6.73 -1.27
N ASP A 179 0.12 7.17 -1.23
CA ASP A 179 1.18 6.50 -0.48
C ASP A 179 1.26 7.09 0.93
N GLU A 180 0.65 6.42 1.91
CA GLU A 180 0.55 6.84 3.33
C GLU A 180 0.12 8.31 3.54
N PRO A 181 -0.96 8.78 2.92
CA PRO A 181 -1.27 10.22 2.81
C PRO A 181 -1.63 10.90 4.13
N VAL A 182 -1.81 10.14 5.22
CA VAL A 182 -2.21 10.67 6.54
C VAL A 182 -1.28 10.26 7.68
N SER A 183 -0.23 9.48 7.42
CA SER A 183 0.64 8.90 8.46
C SER A 183 1.38 9.94 9.30
N ALA A 184 1.64 11.13 8.76
CA ALA A 184 2.35 12.23 9.45
C ALA A 184 1.40 13.27 10.09
N LEU A 185 0.09 12.97 10.19
CA LEU A 185 -0.92 13.89 10.68
C LEU A 185 -1.54 13.41 12.00
N ASP A 186 -1.99 14.34 12.83
CA ASP A 186 -2.76 14.05 14.04
C ASP A 186 -4.09 13.37 13.69
N VAL A 187 -4.62 12.52 14.59
CA VAL A 187 -5.83 11.71 14.37
C VAL A 187 -7.04 12.53 13.90
N SER A 188 -7.26 13.70 14.48
CA SER A 188 -8.37 14.58 14.09
C SER A 188 -8.21 15.13 12.67
N ILE A 189 -7.00 15.44 12.28
CA ILE A 189 -6.67 15.94 10.93
C ILE A 189 -6.71 14.78 9.92
N GLN A 190 -6.26 13.58 10.30
CA GLN A 190 -6.41 12.37 9.48
C GLN A 190 -7.88 12.16 9.07
N ALA A 191 -8.81 12.20 10.03
CA ALA A 191 -10.24 12.03 9.76
C ALA A 191 -10.77 13.08 8.77
N GLN A 192 -10.33 14.33 8.87
CA GLN A 192 -10.72 15.38 7.93
C GLN A 192 -10.21 15.13 6.51
N VAL A 193 -8.95 14.68 6.37
CA VAL A 193 -8.37 14.36 5.06
C VAL A 193 -9.03 13.12 4.44
N LEU A 194 -9.33 12.10 5.22
CA LEU A 194 -10.05 10.91 4.76
C LEU A 194 -11.45 11.24 4.27
N ASN A 195 -12.20 12.08 5.01
CA ASN A 195 -13.52 12.56 4.59
C ASN A 195 -13.43 13.39 3.30
N LEU A 196 -12.41 14.24 3.17
CA LEU A 196 -12.17 14.98 1.94
C LEU A 196 -11.95 14.02 0.75
N LEU A 197 -11.07 13.02 0.89
CA LEU A 197 -10.78 12.05 -0.18
C LEU A 197 -12.03 11.26 -0.58
N ARG A 198 -12.89 10.86 0.38
CA ARG A 198 -14.17 10.18 0.09
C ARG A 198 -15.14 11.07 -0.69
N ASN A 199 -15.27 12.34 -0.30
CA ASN A 199 -16.13 13.28 -1.02
C ASN A 199 -15.63 13.46 -2.44
N LEU A 200 -14.32 13.68 -2.62
CA LEU A 200 -13.70 13.82 -3.93
C LEU A 200 -13.87 12.57 -4.80
N GLN A 201 -13.81 11.37 -4.20
CA GLN A 201 -14.08 10.11 -4.90
C GLN A 201 -15.48 10.10 -5.50
N LYS A 202 -16.48 10.47 -4.72
CA LYS A 202 -17.89 10.52 -5.16
C LYS A 202 -18.13 11.62 -6.20
N ASP A 203 -17.61 12.82 -5.94
CA ASP A 203 -17.86 14.00 -6.78
C ASP A 203 -17.19 13.89 -8.16
N PHE A 204 -16.01 13.25 -8.22
CA PHE A 204 -15.19 13.13 -9.43
C PHE A 204 -15.08 11.71 -9.98
N ASN A 205 -15.77 10.74 -9.38
CA ASN A 205 -15.71 9.30 -9.72
C ASN A 205 -14.25 8.79 -9.77
N LEU A 206 -13.46 9.13 -8.73
CA LEU A 206 -12.05 8.78 -8.66
C LEU A 206 -11.87 7.32 -8.22
N THR A 207 -10.83 6.70 -8.73
CA THR A 207 -10.34 5.41 -8.25
C THR A 207 -9.11 5.62 -7.37
N TYR A 208 -9.06 4.97 -6.22
CA TYR A 208 -7.91 5.07 -5.32
C TYR A 208 -7.18 3.72 -5.18
N VAL A 209 -5.85 3.78 -5.15
CA VAL A 209 -5.01 2.78 -4.49
C VAL A 209 -4.45 3.43 -3.24
N PHE A 210 -4.91 3.01 -2.08
CA PHE A 210 -4.62 3.65 -0.80
C PHE A 210 -3.67 2.77 0.03
N ILE A 211 -2.47 3.26 0.26
CA ILE A 211 -1.44 2.55 1.03
C ILE A 211 -1.41 3.09 2.46
N SER A 212 -1.44 2.19 3.43
CA SER A 212 -1.24 2.51 4.84
C SER A 212 -0.65 1.32 5.58
N HIS A 213 0.04 1.58 6.67
CA HIS A 213 0.39 0.57 7.67
C HIS A 213 -0.67 0.49 8.79
N ASP A 214 -1.60 1.44 8.84
CA ASP A 214 -2.68 1.50 9.83
C ASP A 214 -3.99 0.96 9.24
N LEU A 215 -4.41 -0.20 9.74
CA LEU A 215 -5.66 -0.84 9.36
C LEU A 215 -6.87 -0.01 9.78
N SER A 216 -6.80 0.78 10.86
CA SER A 216 -7.91 1.62 11.30
C SER A 216 -8.24 2.73 10.29
N VAL A 217 -7.22 3.25 9.62
CA VAL A 217 -7.34 4.21 8.51
C VAL A 217 -7.96 3.54 7.29
N ILE A 218 -7.45 2.36 6.91
CA ILE A 218 -7.93 1.61 5.75
C ILE A 218 -9.40 1.22 5.90
N ARG A 219 -9.83 0.79 7.08
CA ARG A 219 -11.24 0.45 7.36
C ARG A 219 -12.20 1.60 7.02
N GLN A 220 -11.74 2.83 7.16
CA GLN A 220 -12.57 4.00 6.90
C GLN A 220 -12.74 4.33 5.42
N ILE A 221 -11.85 3.89 4.52
CA ILE A 221 -11.84 4.37 3.14
C ILE A 221 -11.86 3.25 2.10
N ALA A 222 -11.37 2.06 2.40
CA ALA A 222 -11.20 1.00 1.42
C ALA A 222 -12.45 0.15 1.23
N ASP A 223 -12.79 -0.13 -0.03
CA ASP A 223 -13.82 -1.09 -0.43
C ASP A 223 -13.26 -2.51 -0.40
N ARG A 224 -12.02 -2.69 -0.91
CA ARG A 224 -11.26 -3.94 -0.88
C ARG A 224 -9.89 -3.73 -0.29
N ILE A 225 -9.32 -4.78 0.30
CA ILE A 225 -8.03 -4.73 0.97
C ILE A 225 -7.15 -5.86 0.44
N ALA A 226 -5.91 -5.50 0.06
CA ALA A 226 -4.82 -6.42 -0.22
C ALA A 226 -3.79 -6.33 0.91
N VAL A 227 -3.56 -7.45 1.59
CA VAL A 227 -2.57 -7.55 2.67
C VAL A 227 -1.25 -8.03 2.09
N MET A 228 -0.19 -7.26 2.30
CA MET A 228 1.12 -7.50 1.72
C MET A 228 2.15 -7.87 2.78
N TYR A 229 2.91 -8.93 2.55
CA TYR A 229 4.01 -9.39 3.39
C TYR A 229 5.20 -9.80 2.53
N LEU A 230 6.41 -9.29 2.83
CA LEU A 230 7.66 -9.56 2.11
C LEU A 230 7.52 -9.59 0.58
N GLY A 231 6.91 -8.54 0.02
CA GLY A 231 6.77 -8.37 -1.42
C GLY A 231 5.63 -9.17 -2.07
N ARG A 232 4.85 -9.95 -1.32
CA ARG A 232 3.76 -10.79 -1.82
C ARG A 232 2.41 -10.37 -1.26
N ILE A 233 1.34 -10.58 -2.02
CA ILE A 233 -0.03 -10.49 -1.48
C ILE A 233 -0.32 -11.81 -0.78
N VAL A 234 -0.60 -11.74 0.51
CA VAL A 234 -0.92 -12.92 1.33
C VAL A 234 -2.42 -13.09 1.55
N GLU A 235 -3.19 -12.01 1.44
CA GLU A 235 -4.65 -12.05 1.50
C GLU A 235 -5.23 -10.86 0.74
N ILE A 236 -6.37 -11.07 0.05
CA ILE A 236 -7.12 -10.02 -0.64
C ILE A 236 -8.62 -10.32 -0.56
N GLY A 237 -9.42 -9.31 -0.24
CA GLY A 237 -10.87 -9.47 -0.14
C GLY A 237 -11.58 -8.14 0.07
N ASP A 238 -12.90 -8.18 0.15
CA ASP A 238 -13.70 -7.04 0.55
C ASP A 238 -13.34 -6.60 1.97
N SER A 239 -13.38 -5.30 2.23
CA SER A 239 -12.96 -4.72 3.50
C SER A 239 -13.66 -5.40 4.68
N GLU A 240 -14.98 -5.59 4.63
CA GLU A 240 -15.74 -6.26 5.68
C GLU A 240 -15.26 -7.69 5.91
N SER A 241 -15.05 -8.46 4.83
CA SER A 241 -14.58 -9.86 4.91
C SER A 241 -13.21 -9.96 5.55
N ILE A 242 -12.28 -9.06 5.22
CA ILE A 242 -10.94 -9.01 5.82
C ILE A 242 -11.01 -8.72 7.32
N TYR A 243 -11.87 -7.78 7.77
CA TYR A 243 -11.97 -7.41 9.19
C TYR A 243 -12.72 -8.43 10.04
N GLU A 244 -13.76 -9.06 9.50
CA GLU A 244 -14.61 -9.96 10.27
C GLU A 244 -14.24 -11.45 10.09
N HIS A 245 -13.60 -11.80 8.97
CA HIS A 245 -13.27 -13.19 8.63
C HIS A 245 -11.89 -13.33 7.98
N PRO A 246 -10.80 -12.80 8.59
CA PRO A 246 -9.46 -12.96 8.03
C PRO A 246 -9.13 -14.44 7.85
N LYS A 247 -8.46 -14.77 6.76
CA LYS A 247 -8.08 -16.13 6.39
C LYS A 247 -6.60 -16.41 6.62
N HIS A 248 -5.76 -15.37 6.52
CA HIS A 248 -4.33 -15.53 6.73
C HIS A 248 -3.93 -15.19 8.18
N PRO A 249 -3.12 -16.01 8.87
CA PRO A 249 -2.70 -15.74 10.26
C PRO A 249 -1.99 -14.39 10.45
N TYR A 250 -1.26 -13.90 9.45
CA TYR A 250 -0.66 -12.57 9.49
C TYR A 250 -1.71 -11.46 9.52
N THR A 251 -2.76 -11.56 8.72
CA THR A 251 -3.88 -10.60 8.73
C THR A 251 -4.56 -10.57 10.10
N ALA A 252 -4.80 -11.75 10.69
CA ALA A 252 -5.35 -11.86 12.03
C ALA A 252 -4.46 -11.18 13.08
N ALA A 253 -3.15 -11.37 13.01
CA ALA A 253 -2.20 -10.72 13.91
C ALA A 253 -2.23 -9.19 13.76
N LEU A 254 -2.23 -8.67 12.53
CA LEU A 254 -2.36 -7.22 12.28
C LEU A 254 -3.68 -6.67 12.84
N LEU A 255 -4.80 -7.35 12.64
CA LEU A 255 -6.11 -6.95 13.15
C LEU A 255 -6.21 -7.02 14.67
N SER A 256 -5.51 -7.96 15.31
CA SER A 256 -5.47 -8.08 16.77
C SER A 256 -4.77 -6.90 17.45
N ALA A 257 -3.88 -6.22 16.73
CA ALA A 257 -3.15 -5.05 17.20
C ALA A 257 -3.96 -3.73 17.11
N VAL A 258 -5.10 -3.73 16.39
CA VAL A 258 -5.95 -2.54 16.23
C VAL A 258 -6.80 -2.33 17.49
N PRO A 259 -6.68 -1.21 18.21
CA PRO A 259 -7.51 -0.92 19.38
C PRO A 259 -9.00 -0.88 19.01
N ARG A 260 -9.85 -1.52 19.82
CA ARG A 260 -11.31 -1.44 19.70
C ARG A 260 -11.92 -0.81 20.97
N PRO A 261 -12.95 0.03 20.85
CA PRO A 261 -13.58 0.69 21.99
C PRO A 261 -14.50 -0.23 22.82
N THR A 262 -14.47 -1.56 22.62
CA THR A 262 -15.33 -2.51 23.34
C THR A 262 -14.65 -3.12 24.55
N THR A 263 -15.40 -3.31 25.65
CA THR A 263 -14.98 -3.85 26.96
C THR A 263 -14.64 -5.35 26.97
N GLY A 264 -14.56 -6.00 25.82
CA GLY A 264 -14.08 -7.38 25.64
C GLY A 264 -12.96 -7.37 24.59
N GLY A 265 -11.74 -7.00 25.00
CA GLY A 265 -10.59 -6.97 24.08
C GLY A 265 -10.34 -8.36 23.49
N ARG A 266 -10.09 -8.42 22.16
CA ARG A 266 -9.50 -9.63 21.56
C ARG A 266 -8.10 -9.78 22.15
N ALA A 267 -7.70 -11.01 22.46
CA ALA A 267 -6.32 -11.28 22.84
C ALA A 267 -5.40 -10.86 21.69
N ARG A 268 -4.35 -10.13 22.01
CA ARG A 268 -3.38 -9.64 21.02
C ARG A 268 -2.49 -10.80 20.62
N ILE A 269 -2.46 -11.08 19.32
CA ILE A 269 -1.52 -12.04 18.73
C ILE A 269 -0.17 -11.32 18.59
N VAL A 270 0.80 -11.72 19.40
CA VAL A 270 2.16 -11.19 19.34
C VAL A 270 2.95 -12.07 18.38
N LEU A 271 3.36 -11.50 17.25
CA LEU A 271 4.23 -12.20 16.30
C LEU A 271 5.65 -12.26 16.86
N SER A 272 6.21 -13.46 16.91
CA SER A 272 7.57 -13.69 17.38
C SER A 272 8.61 -13.34 16.31
N GLY A 273 9.78 -12.90 16.74
CA GLY A 273 10.92 -12.60 15.88
C GLY A 273 10.75 -11.32 15.03
N ASP A 274 11.84 -10.97 14.37
CA ASP A 274 11.89 -9.81 13.47
C ASP A 274 11.34 -10.16 12.08
N VAL A 275 10.98 -9.11 11.33
CA VAL A 275 10.60 -9.27 9.91
C VAL A 275 11.82 -9.79 9.14
N PRO A 276 11.72 -10.95 8.45
CA PRO A 276 12.82 -11.49 7.68
C PRO A 276 13.32 -10.51 6.60
N SER A 277 14.60 -10.62 6.27
CA SER A 277 15.19 -9.75 5.26
C SER A 277 14.63 -10.02 3.87
N PRO A 278 14.23 -8.99 3.11
CA PRO A 278 13.80 -9.13 1.71
C PRO A 278 14.96 -9.51 0.78
N VAL A 279 16.20 -9.52 1.29
CA VAL A 279 17.40 -9.98 0.59
C VAL A 279 17.48 -11.51 0.60
N TYR A 280 17.16 -12.11 1.74
CA TYR A 280 17.14 -13.56 1.96
C TYR A 280 15.77 -13.96 2.52
N PRO A 281 14.71 -13.87 1.69
CA PRO A 281 13.38 -14.22 2.17
C PRO A 281 13.32 -15.72 2.52
N PRO A 282 12.48 -16.10 3.50
CA PRO A 282 12.22 -17.49 3.81
C PRO A 282 11.80 -18.27 2.55
N SER A 283 12.16 -19.56 2.50
CA SER A 283 11.67 -20.49 1.49
C SER A 283 10.17 -20.70 1.63
N ALA A 284 9.52 -21.17 0.57
CA ALA A 284 8.12 -21.58 0.58
C ALA A 284 7.15 -20.51 1.10
N CYS A 285 6.39 -20.73 2.18
CA CYS A 285 5.55 -19.72 2.78
C CYS A 285 6.41 -18.62 3.45
N VAL A 286 6.41 -17.42 2.91
CA VAL A 286 7.27 -16.33 3.41
C VAL A 286 6.96 -15.92 4.86
N PHE A 287 5.79 -16.28 5.39
CA PHE A 287 5.37 -15.99 6.75
C PHE A 287 5.69 -17.13 7.75
N HIS A 288 6.11 -18.33 7.28
CA HIS A 288 6.28 -19.49 8.15
C HIS A 288 7.15 -19.27 9.39
N PRO A 289 8.26 -18.46 9.38
CA PRO A 289 9.08 -18.29 10.57
C PRO A 289 8.41 -17.50 11.70
N ARG A 290 7.33 -16.79 11.39
CA ARG A 290 6.58 -15.96 12.36
C ARG A 290 5.12 -16.43 12.52
N CYS A 291 4.76 -17.53 11.84
CA CYS A 291 3.39 -18.02 11.81
C CYS A 291 3.05 -18.79 13.10
N PRO A 292 2.04 -18.34 13.88
CA PRO A 292 1.60 -19.06 15.08
C PRO A 292 0.92 -20.41 14.73
N ARG A 293 0.67 -20.67 13.45
CA ARG A 293 0.08 -21.92 12.93
C ARG A 293 1.01 -22.59 11.94
N PHE A 294 2.30 -22.56 12.23
CA PHE A 294 3.31 -23.23 11.42
C PHE A 294 3.12 -24.76 11.44
N HIS A 295 3.19 -25.39 10.28
CA HIS A 295 3.20 -26.83 10.12
C HIS A 295 4.49 -27.24 9.41
N GLU A 296 5.37 -27.91 10.14
CA GLU A 296 6.65 -28.42 9.64
C GLU A 296 6.44 -29.40 8.49
N GLY A 297 7.34 -29.40 7.51
CA GLY A 297 7.28 -30.27 6.34
C GLY A 297 6.24 -29.86 5.29
N HIS A 298 5.49 -28.78 5.52
CA HIS A 298 4.55 -28.25 4.54
C HIS A 298 4.73 -26.72 4.34
N CYS A 299 4.63 -25.92 5.43
CA CYS A 299 4.76 -24.47 5.31
C CYS A 299 6.18 -23.99 4.94
N ASP A 300 7.21 -24.77 5.27
CA ASP A 300 8.62 -24.52 4.97
C ASP A 300 9.10 -25.14 3.66
N VAL A 301 8.28 -26.02 3.04
CA VAL A 301 8.62 -26.76 1.82
C VAL A 301 7.88 -26.25 0.60
N GLU A 302 6.60 -25.90 0.72
CA GLU A 302 5.75 -25.52 -0.38
C GLU A 302 5.23 -24.07 -0.25
N THR A 303 5.29 -23.31 -1.36
CA THR A 303 4.73 -21.95 -1.41
C THR A 303 3.21 -22.02 -1.59
N PRO A 304 2.41 -21.50 -0.64
CA PRO A 304 0.96 -21.48 -0.79
C PRO A 304 0.54 -20.56 -1.93
N PRO A 305 -0.26 -21.03 -2.89
CA PRO A 305 -0.82 -20.15 -3.91
C PRO A 305 -1.86 -19.22 -3.31
N LEU A 306 -1.96 -17.99 -3.85
CA LEU A 306 -3.08 -17.10 -3.57
C LEU A 306 -4.33 -17.69 -4.22
N ARG A 307 -5.20 -18.32 -3.44
CA ARG A 307 -6.41 -19.02 -3.91
C ARG A 307 -7.66 -18.43 -3.31
N GLU A 308 -8.72 -18.39 -4.07
CA GLU A 308 -10.04 -17.98 -3.59
C GLU A 308 -10.58 -19.03 -2.60
N LEU A 309 -10.96 -18.58 -1.42
CA LEU A 309 -11.50 -19.40 -0.33
C LEU A 309 -12.99 -19.17 -0.12
N SER A 310 -13.46 -17.99 -0.51
CA SER A 310 -14.88 -17.63 -0.62
C SER A 310 -15.02 -16.56 -1.71
N PRO A 311 -16.22 -16.31 -2.26
CA PRO A 311 -16.41 -15.36 -3.34
C PRO A 311 -15.76 -14.01 -3.06
N GLY A 312 -14.81 -13.60 -3.91
CA GLY A 312 -14.06 -12.35 -3.77
C GLY A 312 -13.03 -12.28 -2.64
N HIS A 313 -12.77 -13.38 -1.91
CA HIS A 313 -11.82 -13.45 -0.81
C HIS A 313 -10.79 -14.55 -1.01
N ALA A 314 -9.54 -14.18 -1.24
CA ALA A 314 -8.43 -15.09 -1.49
C ALA A 314 -7.33 -14.94 -0.45
N ALA A 315 -6.68 -16.07 -0.11
CA ALA A 315 -5.52 -16.07 0.78
C ALA A 315 -4.44 -17.07 0.35
N ALA A 316 -3.18 -16.71 0.59
CA ALA A 316 -2.01 -17.54 0.34
C ALA A 316 -1.61 -18.27 1.63
N CYS A 317 -2.42 -19.22 2.05
CA CYS A 317 -2.19 -20.02 3.25
C CYS A 317 -2.60 -21.49 3.00
N HIS A 318 -1.77 -22.45 3.47
CA HIS A 318 -2.09 -23.88 3.42
C HIS A 318 -3.23 -24.22 4.39
N TYR A 319 -3.23 -23.54 5.57
CA TYR A 319 -4.15 -23.75 6.68
C TYR A 319 -4.87 -22.44 7.02
N PRO A 320 -5.80 -21.95 6.16
CA PRO A 320 -6.52 -20.72 6.41
C PRO A 320 -7.33 -20.79 7.70
N LEU A 321 -7.56 -19.64 8.32
CA LEU A 321 -8.37 -19.52 9.52
C LEU A 321 -9.84 -19.83 9.21
N GLU A 322 -10.44 -20.74 9.99
CA GLU A 322 -11.87 -21.06 9.88
C GLU A 322 -12.72 -20.13 10.77
N LYS A 323 -12.16 -19.72 11.91
CA LYS A 323 -12.84 -18.87 12.91
C LYS A 323 -12.00 -17.65 13.26
N TRP A 324 -12.67 -16.55 13.54
CA TRP A 324 -12.10 -15.31 14.03
C TRP A 324 -13.13 -14.58 14.93
N PRO A 325 -12.75 -13.99 16.09
CA PRO A 325 -11.40 -14.04 16.66
C PRO A 325 -11.00 -15.43 17.14
N MET A 326 -9.69 -15.69 17.19
CA MET A 326 -9.15 -16.87 17.87
C MET A 326 -9.42 -16.77 19.36
N THR A 327 -9.70 -17.88 20.02
CA THR A 327 -9.85 -17.95 21.47
C THR A 327 -8.50 -17.80 22.16
N ASP A 328 -8.50 -17.38 23.45
CA ASP A 328 -7.26 -17.28 24.24
C ASP A 328 -6.51 -18.61 24.30
N ASP A 329 -7.23 -19.74 24.33
CA ASP A 329 -6.64 -21.08 24.34
C ASP A 329 -5.99 -21.43 23.00
N GLU A 330 -6.61 -21.10 21.87
CA GLU A 330 -6.01 -21.27 20.53
C GLU A 330 -4.76 -20.40 20.37
N ILE A 331 -4.74 -19.18 20.92
CA ILE A 331 -3.58 -18.30 20.92
C ILE A 331 -2.47 -18.88 21.79
N ARG A 332 -2.79 -19.34 23.02
CA ARG A 332 -1.82 -19.96 23.94
C ARG A 332 -1.24 -21.27 23.38
N GLN A 333 -2.07 -22.09 22.73
CA GLN A 333 -1.60 -23.29 22.04
C GLN A 333 -0.63 -22.96 20.90
N ALA A 334 -0.93 -21.94 20.14
CA ALA A 334 -0.04 -21.44 19.09
C ALA A 334 1.29 -20.90 19.67
N GLU A 335 1.23 -20.16 20.80
CA GLU A 335 2.41 -19.67 21.53
C GLU A 335 3.18 -20.79 22.26
N GLY A 336 2.48 -21.81 22.75
CA GLY A 336 3.05 -22.95 23.48
C GLY A 336 3.75 -23.96 22.59
N ALA A 337 3.25 -24.20 21.40
CA ALA A 337 3.89 -25.04 20.37
C ALA A 337 5.25 -24.45 19.95
N GLU A 338 5.38 -23.11 19.95
CA GLU A 338 6.65 -22.42 19.65
C GLU A 338 7.77 -22.64 20.68
N ARG A 339 7.44 -22.92 21.95
CA ARG A 339 8.45 -23.13 23.01
C ARG A 339 9.02 -24.55 23.04
N ALA A 340 8.27 -25.52 22.52
CA ALA A 340 8.67 -26.92 22.56
C ALA A 340 9.63 -27.33 21.41
N ASP A 341 9.62 -26.62 20.27
CA ASP A 341 10.25 -27.07 19.01
C ASP A 341 11.31 -26.13 18.44
N ARG A 342 11.87 -25.18 19.23
CA ARG A 342 13.03 -24.40 18.75
C ARG A 342 14.32 -25.14 19.10
N PRO A 343 15.06 -25.70 18.11
CA PRO A 343 16.46 -26.01 18.34
C PRO A 343 17.15 -24.68 18.67
N HIS A 344 17.83 -24.65 19.82
CA HIS A 344 18.69 -23.55 20.25
C HIS A 344 19.67 -23.20 19.12
N LEU A 345 19.36 -22.14 18.38
CA LEU A 345 20.35 -21.43 17.57
C LEU A 345 21.13 -20.49 18.51
N GLU A 346 21.75 -21.08 19.55
CA GLU A 346 22.87 -20.47 20.25
C GLU A 346 24.16 -20.85 19.51
N GLY A 347 24.87 -19.86 19.09
CA GLY A 347 26.29 -19.97 18.84
C GLY A 347 26.71 -20.08 17.38
N THR A 348 26.95 -18.95 16.76
CA THR A 348 28.26 -18.63 16.13
C THR A 348 28.33 -17.12 15.88
N ALA A 349 28.50 -16.38 16.97
CA ALA A 349 29.25 -15.15 16.92
C ALA A 349 30.72 -15.52 17.12
N HIS A 350 31.45 -15.76 16.04
CA HIS A 350 32.91 -15.74 16.04
C HIS A 350 33.41 -15.09 14.74
N GLU A 351 34.04 -13.94 14.98
CA GLU A 351 35.25 -13.40 14.33
C GLU A 351 35.33 -13.46 12.79
N LEU A 352 35.17 -12.32 12.15
CA LEU A 352 36.23 -11.57 11.45
C LEU A 352 35.64 -10.26 10.90
#